data_7e797f25f4cfecedc96ebeeb6aeadcc9
#
_entry.id   7e797f25f4cfecedc96ebeeb6aeadcc9
#
_cell.length_a   1.000
_cell.length_b   1.000
_cell.length_c   1.000
_cell.angle_alpha   90.00
_cell.angle_beta   90.00
_cell.angle_gamma   90.00
#
_symmetry.space_group_name_H-M   'P 1'
#
loop_
_entity.id
_entity.type
_entity.pdbx_description
1 polymer ?
#
loop_
_entity_poly.entity_id
_entity_poly.type
_entity_poly.pdbx_seq_one_letter_code
_entity_poly.pdbx_strand_id
1 'polypeptide(L)'
;MSDAISVLLIDGNHRDRERYAQQLRACSSQYDVAQAATGQAGLNHYARQPIDCVVVEIDLPDMSGFQVLASLVPSASHPETAVVVYTSLSNPYLLELALKNGARAALRKTAPVTNLLDRSILDAISSVKQDRELLAGYRLSFML
;
A
#
# COMPACT_ATOMS: atom_id res chain seq x y z
N MET A 1 -19.82 -3.29 -14.87
CA MET A 1 -18.89 -2.37 -14.23
C MET A 1 -17.98 -3.13 -13.30
N SER A 2 -16.74 -2.86 -13.43
CA SER A 2 -15.72 -3.54 -12.66
C SER A 2 -15.53 -2.83 -11.31
N ASP A 3 -15.81 -3.55 -10.23
CA ASP A 3 -15.42 -3.12 -8.89
C ASP A 3 -14.05 -3.70 -8.53
N ALA A 4 -13.17 -3.84 -9.54
CA ALA A 4 -11.84 -4.39 -9.35
C ALA A 4 -11.03 -3.54 -8.39
N ILE A 5 -10.30 -4.22 -7.52
CA ILE A 5 -9.40 -3.61 -6.55
C ILE A 5 -7.98 -3.85 -7.05
N SER A 6 -7.33 -2.78 -7.52
CA SER A 6 -5.98 -2.87 -8.07
C SER A 6 -4.96 -2.74 -6.94
N VAL A 7 -4.19 -3.80 -6.72
CA VAL A 7 -3.13 -3.84 -5.71
C VAL A 7 -1.80 -4.07 -6.39
N LEU A 8 -0.79 -3.29 -6.00
CA LEU A 8 0.59 -3.46 -6.44
C LEU A 8 1.43 -3.97 -5.27
N LEU A 9 2.00 -5.15 -5.42
CA LEU A 9 2.93 -5.73 -4.44
C LEU A 9 4.36 -5.41 -4.85
N ILE A 10 5.08 -4.67 -4.03
CA ILE A 10 6.50 -4.34 -4.25
C ILE A 10 7.32 -5.07 -3.19
N ASP A 11 8.03 -6.10 -3.60
CA ASP A 11 8.77 -6.97 -2.71
C ASP A 11 9.84 -7.72 -3.50
N GLY A 12 11.07 -7.73 -3.01
CA GLY A 12 12.16 -8.44 -3.66
C GLY A 12 12.05 -9.95 -3.59
N ASN A 13 11.23 -10.48 -2.68
CA ASN A 13 11.07 -11.92 -2.48
C ASN A 13 9.96 -12.48 -3.36
N HIS A 14 10.33 -13.22 -4.39
CA HIS A 14 9.37 -13.79 -5.36
C HIS A 14 8.34 -14.71 -4.68
N ARG A 15 8.78 -15.55 -3.74
CA ARG A 15 7.87 -16.49 -3.05
C ARG A 15 6.83 -15.73 -2.23
N ASP A 16 7.26 -14.68 -1.54
CA ASP A 16 6.35 -13.86 -0.75
C ASP A 16 5.33 -13.18 -1.66
N ARG A 17 5.78 -12.56 -2.77
CA ARG A 17 4.85 -11.91 -3.71
C ARG A 17 3.81 -12.89 -4.23
N GLU A 18 4.24 -14.07 -4.67
CA GLU A 18 3.33 -15.09 -5.20
C GLU A 18 2.33 -15.54 -4.14
N ARG A 19 2.80 -15.78 -2.93
CA ARG A 19 1.94 -16.21 -1.83
C ARG A 19 0.89 -15.17 -1.50
N TYR A 20 1.29 -13.91 -1.39
CA TYR A 20 0.34 -12.85 -1.06
C TYR A 20 -0.64 -12.57 -2.20
N ALA A 21 -0.18 -12.63 -3.44
CA ALA A 21 -1.07 -12.51 -4.59
C ALA A 21 -2.13 -13.60 -4.60
N GLN A 22 -1.75 -14.85 -4.34
CA GLN A 22 -2.68 -15.96 -4.27
C GLN A 22 -3.67 -15.80 -3.13
N GLN A 23 -3.20 -15.37 -1.97
CA GLN A 23 -4.06 -15.15 -0.81
C GLN A 23 -5.11 -14.06 -1.05
N LEU A 24 -4.70 -12.96 -1.67
CA LEU A 24 -5.62 -11.88 -1.99
C LEU A 24 -6.68 -12.35 -3.00
N ARG A 25 -6.27 -13.05 -4.04
CA ARG A 25 -7.21 -13.60 -5.02
C ARG A 25 -8.16 -14.61 -4.41
N ALA A 26 -7.72 -15.36 -3.41
CA ALA A 26 -8.57 -16.29 -2.67
C ALA A 26 -9.57 -15.57 -1.77
N CYS A 27 -9.23 -14.37 -1.26
CA CYS A 27 -10.15 -13.56 -0.46
C CYS A 27 -11.28 -12.97 -1.30
N SER A 28 -10.98 -12.56 -2.55
CA SER A 28 -11.97 -11.95 -3.43
C SER A 28 -11.54 -12.05 -4.89
N SER A 29 -12.48 -12.35 -5.75
CA SER A 29 -12.27 -12.32 -7.21
C SER A 29 -12.13 -10.90 -7.76
N GLN A 30 -12.40 -9.89 -6.96
CA GLN A 30 -12.27 -8.48 -7.37
C GLN A 30 -10.82 -7.99 -7.38
N TYR A 31 -9.91 -8.69 -6.70
CA TYR A 31 -8.50 -8.28 -6.67
C TYR A 31 -7.82 -8.47 -8.03
N ASP A 32 -7.23 -7.40 -8.51
CA ASP A 32 -6.31 -7.37 -9.65
C ASP A 32 -4.93 -7.04 -9.09
N VAL A 33 -4.05 -8.04 -9.04
CA VAL A 33 -2.78 -7.95 -8.33
C VAL A 33 -1.63 -7.88 -9.31
N ALA A 34 -0.89 -6.77 -9.28
CA ALA A 34 0.37 -6.61 -10.00
C ALA A 34 1.54 -6.80 -9.05
N GLN A 35 2.69 -7.17 -9.57
CA GLN A 35 3.88 -7.44 -8.78
C GLN A 35 5.09 -6.71 -9.35
N ALA A 36 5.95 -6.21 -8.46
CA ALA A 36 7.23 -5.62 -8.81
C ALA A 36 8.30 -6.12 -7.86
N ALA A 37 9.47 -6.47 -8.38
CA ALA A 37 10.56 -7.04 -7.60
C ALA A 37 11.50 -5.99 -7.02
N THR A 38 11.40 -4.73 -7.48
CA THR A 38 12.24 -3.62 -7.04
C THR A 38 11.39 -2.39 -6.78
N GLY A 39 11.92 -1.47 -5.99
CA GLY A 39 11.25 -0.20 -5.75
C GLY A 39 11.06 0.60 -7.03
N GLN A 40 12.07 0.65 -7.89
CA GLN A 40 11.98 1.39 -9.15
C GLN A 40 10.94 0.79 -10.09
N ALA A 41 10.91 -0.53 -10.22
CA ALA A 41 9.89 -1.20 -11.04
C ALA A 41 8.48 -0.91 -10.51
N GLY A 42 8.32 -0.91 -9.19
CA GLY A 42 7.06 -0.56 -8.56
C GLY A 42 6.61 0.86 -8.85
N LEU A 43 7.52 1.84 -8.71
CA LEU A 43 7.23 3.24 -9.01
C LEU A 43 6.87 3.44 -10.48
N ASN A 44 7.58 2.77 -11.38
CA ASN A 44 7.28 2.80 -12.81
C ASN A 44 5.89 2.24 -13.12
N HIS A 45 5.54 1.13 -12.50
CA HIS A 45 4.23 0.50 -12.69
C HIS A 45 3.12 1.44 -12.19
N TYR A 46 3.32 2.02 -11.00
CA TYR A 46 2.36 2.96 -10.41
C TYR A 46 2.10 4.16 -11.31
N ALA A 47 3.14 4.66 -11.97
CA ALA A 47 3.01 5.82 -12.86
C ALA A 47 2.23 5.52 -14.14
N ARG A 48 2.12 4.24 -14.52
CA ARG A 48 1.50 3.84 -15.79
C ARG A 48 0.06 3.37 -15.67
N GLN A 49 -0.33 2.87 -14.50
CA GLN A 49 -1.65 2.28 -14.33
C GLN A 49 -2.28 2.72 -13.02
N PRO A 50 -3.61 2.84 -12.98
CA PRO A 50 -4.31 3.15 -11.73
C PRO A 50 -4.12 2.01 -10.72
N ILE A 51 -3.71 2.37 -9.51
CA ILE A 51 -3.52 1.44 -8.40
C ILE A 51 -4.29 1.98 -7.19
N ASP A 52 -5.11 1.12 -6.59
CA ASP A 52 -5.88 1.49 -5.41
C ASP A 52 -5.06 1.40 -4.12
N CYS A 53 -4.17 0.42 -4.02
CA CYS A 53 -3.32 0.24 -2.85
C CYS A 53 -1.98 -0.35 -3.23
N VAL A 54 -0.91 0.21 -2.67
CA VAL A 54 0.44 -0.33 -2.80
C VAL A 54 0.80 -1.03 -1.50
N VAL A 55 1.26 -2.27 -1.60
CA VAL A 55 1.83 -3.03 -0.49
C VAL A 55 3.33 -3.12 -0.72
N VAL A 56 4.12 -2.57 0.19
CA VAL A 56 5.56 -2.43 -0.03
C VAL A 56 6.37 -3.01 1.12
N GLU A 57 7.40 -3.81 0.77
CA GLU A 57 8.44 -4.26 1.69
C GLU A 57 9.43 -3.12 1.94
N ILE A 58 9.91 -3.00 3.17
CA ILE A 58 10.94 -2.00 3.51
C ILE A 58 12.29 -2.41 2.92
N ASP A 59 12.65 -3.68 3.03
CA ASP A 59 13.94 -4.19 2.58
C ASP A 59 13.85 -4.61 1.10
N LEU A 60 14.13 -3.68 0.21
CA LEU A 60 14.11 -3.89 -1.24
C LEU A 60 15.54 -3.93 -1.77
N PRO A 61 15.77 -4.59 -2.94
CA PRO A 61 17.14 -4.77 -3.45
C PRO A 61 17.77 -3.48 -3.97
N ASP A 62 16.98 -2.49 -4.40
CA ASP A 62 17.50 -1.29 -5.05
C ASP A 62 17.33 -0.01 -4.21
N MET A 63 16.40 -0.01 -3.28
CA MET A 63 16.14 1.13 -2.42
C MET A 63 15.40 0.68 -1.18
N SER A 64 15.21 1.58 -0.22
CA SER A 64 14.36 1.33 0.93
C SER A 64 12.88 1.50 0.56
N GLY A 65 12.01 0.69 1.16
CA GLY A 65 10.57 0.91 1.06
C GLY A 65 10.12 2.27 1.56
N PHE A 66 10.89 2.90 2.44
CA PHE A 66 10.64 4.29 2.86
C PHE A 66 10.82 5.28 1.72
N GLN A 67 11.77 5.03 0.81
CA GLN A 67 11.93 5.86 -0.38
C GLN A 67 10.75 5.72 -1.33
N VAL A 68 10.23 4.51 -1.48
CA VAL A 68 9.01 4.27 -2.25
C VAL A 68 7.83 5.03 -1.62
N LEU A 69 7.67 4.89 -0.31
CA LEU A 69 6.60 5.57 0.44
C LEU A 69 6.68 7.08 0.26
N ALA A 70 7.88 7.65 0.39
CA ALA A 70 8.08 9.10 0.21
C ALA A 70 7.73 9.58 -1.20
N SER A 71 7.96 8.74 -2.21
CA SER A 71 7.60 9.07 -3.60
C SER A 71 6.10 9.02 -3.83
N LEU A 72 5.39 8.10 -3.16
CA LEU A 72 3.95 7.91 -3.34
C LEU A 72 3.12 8.83 -2.44
N VAL A 73 3.64 9.16 -1.25
CA VAL A 73 2.96 9.97 -0.25
C VAL A 73 3.89 11.13 0.14
N PRO A 74 3.99 12.17 -0.69
CA PRO A 74 4.91 13.27 -0.41
C PRO A 74 4.55 14.09 0.82
N SER A 75 3.29 14.02 1.29
CA SER A 75 2.88 14.66 2.52
C SER A 75 2.08 13.68 3.38
N ALA A 76 2.58 13.40 4.59
CA ALA A 76 1.89 12.54 5.54
C ALA A 76 0.55 13.13 6.01
N SER A 77 0.42 14.46 5.97
CA SER A 77 -0.81 15.16 6.37
C SER A 77 -1.94 15.01 5.35
N HIS A 78 -1.59 14.79 4.08
CA HIS A 78 -2.54 14.68 2.97
C HIS A 78 -2.16 13.53 2.06
N PRO A 79 -2.19 12.28 2.56
CA PRO A 79 -1.83 11.13 1.75
C PRO A 79 -2.90 10.88 0.69
N GLU A 80 -2.49 10.86 -0.58
CA GLU A 80 -3.39 10.62 -1.70
C GLU A 80 -3.41 9.17 -2.15
N THR A 81 -2.41 8.40 -1.73
CA THR A 81 -2.23 7.01 -2.12
C THR A 81 -2.33 6.11 -0.91
N ALA A 82 -3.11 5.04 -1.01
CA ALA A 82 -3.16 4.04 0.04
C ALA A 82 -1.89 3.18 -0.04
N VAL A 83 -1.05 3.26 0.99
CA VAL A 83 0.16 2.44 1.11
C VAL A 83 0.10 1.63 2.39
N VAL A 84 0.29 0.32 2.25
CA VAL A 84 0.46 -0.61 3.36
C VAL A 84 1.89 -1.09 3.34
N VAL A 85 2.61 -0.88 4.43
CA VAL A 85 3.96 -1.43 4.61
C VAL A 85 3.83 -2.85 5.17
N TYR A 86 4.46 -3.81 4.52
CA TYR A 86 4.40 -5.22 4.90
C TYR A 86 5.80 -5.79 4.84
N THR A 87 6.44 -5.97 6.00
CA THR A 87 7.87 -6.19 6.09
C THR A 87 8.27 -7.41 6.90
N SER A 88 9.37 -8.06 6.49
CA SER A 88 10.02 -9.11 7.25
C SER A 88 10.91 -8.58 8.39
N LEU A 89 11.21 -7.28 8.39
CA LEU A 89 12.05 -6.68 9.40
C LEU A 89 11.36 -6.68 10.77
N SER A 90 12.10 -7.03 11.81
CA SER A 90 11.52 -7.26 13.13
C SER A 90 11.49 -6.04 14.05
N ASN A 91 12.15 -4.96 13.68
CA ASN A 91 12.23 -3.77 14.54
C ASN A 91 10.89 -3.02 14.53
N PRO A 92 10.16 -2.99 15.67
CA PRO A 92 8.85 -2.32 15.72
C PRO A 92 8.91 -0.82 15.47
N TYR A 93 10.05 -0.18 15.72
CA TYR A 93 10.24 1.23 15.43
C TYR A 93 10.05 1.56 13.95
N LEU A 94 10.42 0.63 13.06
CA LEU A 94 10.24 0.82 11.62
C LEU A 94 8.77 0.88 11.22
N LEU A 95 7.91 0.13 11.91
CA LEU A 95 6.47 0.17 11.66
C LEU A 95 5.88 1.53 12.07
N GLU A 96 6.29 2.05 13.23
CA GLU A 96 5.86 3.37 13.68
C GLU A 96 6.33 4.46 12.71
N LEU A 97 7.57 4.34 12.24
CA LEU A 97 8.14 5.30 11.28
C LEU A 97 7.37 5.30 9.97
N ALA A 98 6.96 4.11 9.49
CA ALA A 98 6.16 4.01 8.29
C ALA A 98 4.82 4.74 8.44
N LEU A 99 4.15 4.55 9.56
CA LEU A 99 2.89 5.24 9.83
C LEU A 99 3.07 6.75 9.91
N LYS A 100 4.14 7.23 10.54
CA LYS A 100 4.44 8.66 10.63
C LYS A 100 4.72 9.28 9.26
N ASN A 101 5.21 8.48 8.32
CA ASN A 101 5.52 8.93 6.96
C ASN A 101 4.37 8.72 5.98
N GLY A 102 3.18 8.38 6.47
CA GLY A 102 1.97 8.38 5.66
C GLY A 102 1.48 7.03 5.21
N ALA A 103 2.11 5.92 5.62
CA ALA A 103 1.53 4.60 5.39
C ALA A 103 0.22 4.48 6.20
N ARG A 104 -0.79 3.88 5.60
CA ARG A 104 -2.09 3.69 6.25
C ARG A 104 -2.10 2.49 7.18
N ALA A 105 -1.21 1.54 6.94
CA ALA A 105 -0.97 0.42 7.84
C ALA A 105 0.48 -0.02 7.71
N ALA A 106 1.02 -0.59 8.77
CA ALA A 106 2.37 -1.14 8.78
C ALA A 106 2.34 -2.45 9.54
N LEU A 107 2.67 -3.54 8.85
CA LEU A 107 2.53 -4.89 9.36
C LEU A 107 3.82 -5.65 9.21
N ARG A 108 4.09 -6.54 10.17
CA ARG A 108 5.16 -7.52 10.05
C ARG A 108 4.63 -8.75 9.31
N LYS A 109 5.47 -9.32 8.45
CA LYS A 109 5.21 -10.61 7.84
C LYS A 109 5.33 -11.68 8.91
N THR A 110 4.20 -12.21 9.36
CA THR A 110 4.15 -13.29 10.33
C THR A 110 3.41 -14.48 9.74
N ALA A 111 3.83 -15.67 10.11
CA ALA A 111 3.12 -16.89 9.73
C ALA A 111 2.33 -17.42 10.93
N PRO A 112 1.17 -18.05 10.71
CA PRO A 112 0.47 -18.21 9.45
C PRO A 112 -0.17 -16.90 9.01
N VAL A 113 -0.31 -16.74 7.70
CA VAL A 113 -0.95 -15.56 7.18
C VAL A 113 -2.44 -15.69 7.34
N THR A 114 -3.04 -14.67 7.91
CA THR A 114 -4.48 -14.57 8.09
C THR A 114 -5.03 -13.56 7.09
N ASN A 115 -6.32 -13.22 7.20
CA ASN A 115 -6.95 -12.18 6.39
C ASN A 115 -6.51 -10.77 6.76
N LEU A 116 -5.44 -10.64 7.55
CA LEU A 116 -5.00 -9.33 8.05
C LEU A 116 -4.53 -8.41 6.91
N LEU A 117 -3.80 -8.95 5.93
CA LEU A 117 -3.36 -8.14 4.80
C LEU A 117 -4.56 -7.65 3.98
N ASP A 118 -5.50 -8.51 3.66
CA ASP A 118 -6.74 -8.14 2.95
C ASP A 118 -7.48 -7.03 3.69
N ARG A 119 -7.71 -7.21 4.98
CA ARG A 119 -8.41 -6.21 5.80
C ARG A 119 -7.67 -4.88 5.84
N SER A 120 -6.35 -4.93 5.98
CA SER A 120 -5.52 -3.71 6.03
C SER A 120 -5.55 -2.96 4.70
N ILE A 121 -5.56 -3.67 3.58
CA ILE A 121 -5.70 -3.07 2.26
C ILE A 121 -7.04 -2.36 2.12
N LEU A 122 -8.13 -3.04 2.46
CA LEU A 122 -9.47 -2.47 2.35
C LEU A 122 -9.64 -1.26 3.28
N ASP A 123 -9.15 -1.33 4.50
CA ASP A 123 -9.18 -0.22 5.45
C ASP A 123 -8.35 0.96 4.96
N ALA A 124 -7.18 0.70 4.37
CA ALA A 124 -6.31 1.74 3.84
C ALA A 124 -6.97 2.49 2.68
N ILE A 125 -7.58 1.76 1.75
CA ILE A 125 -8.30 2.35 0.61
C ILE A 125 -9.46 3.21 1.12
N SER A 126 -10.24 2.69 2.05
CA SER A 126 -11.37 3.40 2.64
C SER A 126 -10.93 4.67 3.36
N SER A 127 -9.84 4.59 4.12
CA SER A 127 -9.28 5.73 4.85
C SER A 127 -8.83 6.85 3.93
N VAL A 128 -8.12 6.54 2.85
CA VAL A 128 -7.70 7.53 1.86
C VAL A 128 -8.91 8.18 1.17
N LYS A 129 -9.90 7.37 0.83
CA LYS A 129 -11.13 7.88 0.21
C LYS A 129 -11.86 8.86 1.13
N GLN A 130 -11.99 8.53 2.41
CA GLN A 130 -12.60 9.42 3.40
C GLN A 130 -11.85 10.74 3.52
N ASP A 131 -10.54 10.71 3.55
CA ASP A 131 -9.72 11.92 3.64
C ASP A 131 -9.89 12.80 2.41
N ARG A 132 -9.99 12.22 1.22
CA ARG A 132 -10.26 12.97 -0.02
C ARG A 132 -11.62 13.66 0.03
N GLU A 133 -12.63 12.97 0.53
CA GLU A 133 -13.98 13.51 0.66
C GLU A 133 -14.03 14.65 1.67
N LEU A 134 -13.37 14.49 2.82
CA LEU A 134 -13.26 15.53 3.83
C LEU A 134 -12.54 16.77 3.29
N LEU A 135 -11.44 16.59 2.58
CA LEU A 135 -10.67 17.69 2.02
C LEU A 135 -11.48 18.42 0.94
N ALA A 136 -12.22 17.70 0.10
CA ALA A 136 -13.09 18.29 -0.90
C ALA A 136 -14.20 19.12 -0.24
N GLY A 137 -14.83 18.62 0.82
CA GLY A 137 -15.84 19.34 1.58
C GLY A 137 -15.27 20.59 2.24
N TYR A 138 -14.08 20.52 2.79
CA TYR A 138 -13.40 21.66 3.40
C TYR A 138 -13.12 22.76 2.37
N ARG A 139 -12.62 22.39 1.18
CA ARG A 139 -12.37 23.34 0.10
C ARG A 139 -13.66 24.04 -0.35
N LEU A 140 -14.74 23.29 -0.47
CA LEU A 140 -16.05 23.85 -0.83
C LEU A 140 -16.53 24.86 0.21
N SER A 141 -16.33 24.59 1.49
CA SER A 141 -16.71 25.51 2.56
C SER A 141 -15.99 26.85 2.46
N PHE A 142 -14.74 26.86 2.01
CA PHE A 142 -13.98 28.10 1.82
C PHE A 142 -14.38 28.87 0.57
N MET A 143 -14.98 28.22 -0.39
CA MET A 143 -15.41 28.85 -1.64
C MET A 143 -16.79 29.52 -1.52
N LEU A 144 -17.52 29.22 -0.49
CA LEU A 144 -18.80 29.80 -0.21
C LEU A 144 -18.71 30.99 0.74
#